data_ac3551ef6a9bceb45ca43591cfec1715
#
_entry.id   ac3551ef6a9bceb45ca43591cfec1715
#
_cell.length_a   1.000
_cell.length_b   1.000
_cell.length_c   1.000
_cell.angle_alpha   90.00
_cell.angle_beta   90.00
_cell.angle_gamma   90.00
#
_symmetry.space_group_name_H-M   'P 1'
#
loop_
_entity.id
_entity.type
_entity.pdbx_description
1 polymer ?
#
loop_
_entity_poly.entity_id
_entity_poly.type
_entity_poly.pdbx_seq_one_letter_code
_entity_poly.pdbx_strand_id
1 'polypeptide(L)'
;MFTQFYRIWRKYSYPATFETGGSDATSQCLLGLIGLGIPGTAQQIATPVSRFLALLSVMRLPTRNAEGISALVTLLAPNTHARVTPHWPQKVALTQPASLSTTHPVSLSQGTPLGSAGFDANSQLHLALFTEDTKEARGWLPGNQLHKDLLVLLRVYLGWRCTAKLQLSLPIHSLPEPVLGGGPVLLGMTGVLGLGSEAWQVGEHDTITINLGRYQGLHSNPQYRETQHVTYRF
;
A
#
# COMPACT_ATOMS: atom_id res chain seq x y z
N MET A 1 -18.13 7.42 -50.81
CA MET A 1 -19.02 6.99 -49.73
C MET A 1 -18.28 6.73 -48.41
N PHE A 2 -17.22 5.91 -48.35
CA PHE A 2 -16.45 5.66 -47.14
C PHE A 2 -15.82 6.89 -46.50
N THR A 3 -15.32 7.83 -47.28
CA THR A 3 -14.72 9.08 -46.77
C THR A 3 -15.70 9.97 -46.03
N GLN A 4 -16.97 10.02 -46.49
CA GLN A 4 -18.01 10.78 -45.81
C GLN A 4 -18.45 10.08 -44.51
N PHE A 5 -18.55 8.75 -44.54
CA PHE A 5 -18.84 7.96 -43.35
C PHE A 5 -17.76 8.12 -42.26
N TYR A 6 -16.48 8.11 -42.68
CA TYR A 6 -15.36 8.34 -41.75
C TYR A 6 -15.38 9.78 -41.18
N ARG A 7 -15.72 10.81 -42.00
CA ARG A 7 -15.86 12.19 -41.53
C ARG A 7 -16.99 12.32 -40.51
N ILE A 8 -18.13 11.70 -40.77
CA ILE A 8 -19.28 11.69 -39.83
C ILE A 8 -18.90 10.96 -38.57
N TRP A 9 -18.33 9.77 -38.67
CA TRP A 9 -17.88 9.00 -37.51
C TRP A 9 -16.87 9.78 -36.67
N ARG A 10 -15.87 10.42 -37.29
CA ARG A 10 -14.88 11.25 -36.60
C ARG A 10 -15.50 12.50 -35.95
N LYS A 11 -16.55 13.06 -36.53
CA LYS A 11 -17.24 14.21 -35.96
C LYS A 11 -18.06 13.86 -34.73
N TYR A 12 -18.60 12.66 -34.68
CA TYR A 12 -19.41 12.17 -33.58
C TYR A 12 -18.64 11.23 -32.62
N SER A 13 -17.46 10.76 -32.99
CA SER A 13 -16.56 10.11 -32.02
C SER A 13 -15.98 11.20 -31.12
N TYR A 14 -16.16 11.04 -29.83
CA TYR A 14 -15.53 11.92 -28.84
C TYR A 14 -14.01 11.94 -29.10
N PRO A 15 -13.41 13.10 -29.37
CA PRO A 15 -11.97 13.19 -29.36
C PRO A 15 -11.54 12.96 -27.91
N ALA A 16 -11.09 11.76 -27.59
CA ALA A 16 -10.48 11.47 -26.31
C ALA A 16 -9.11 12.16 -26.26
N THR A 17 -9.14 13.47 -26.06
CA THR A 17 -7.94 14.26 -25.82
C THR A 17 -7.66 14.20 -24.34
N PHE A 18 -6.54 13.58 -23.99
CA PHE A 18 -6.05 13.55 -22.62
C PHE A 18 -5.02 14.64 -22.43
N GLU A 19 -5.25 15.49 -21.44
CA GLU A 19 -4.26 16.47 -21.00
C GLU A 19 -3.34 15.88 -19.94
N THR A 20 -2.10 16.33 -19.97
CA THR A 20 -1.12 15.94 -18.95
C THR A 20 -1.60 16.39 -17.56
N GLY A 21 -1.73 15.48 -16.62
CA GLY A 21 -2.21 15.79 -15.27
C GLY A 21 -3.64 15.32 -14.98
N GLY A 22 -4.43 14.96 -16.01
CA GLY A 22 -5.77 14.39 -15.82
C GLY A 22 -6.84 15.40 -15.38
N SER A 23 -6.68 16.68 -15.74
CA SER A 23 -7.62 17.76 -15.41
C SER A 23 -8.74 17.92 -16.43
N ASP A 24 -8.62 17.32 -17.61
CA ASP A 24 -9.60 17.38 -18.69
C ASP A 24 -10.91 16.64 -18.33
N ALA A 25 -12.00 17.02 -18.98
CA ALA A 25 -13.34 16.45 -18.73
C ALA A 25 -13.37 14.92 -18.92
N THR A 26 -12.64 14.41 -19.93
CA THR A 26 -12.57 12.96 -20.20
C THR A 26 -11.88 12.22 -19.07
N SER A 27 -10.75 12.73 -18.58
CA SER A 27 -10.03 12.17 -17.44
C SER A 27 -10.86 12.21 -16.16
N GLN A 28 -11.61 13.31 -15.93
CA GLN A 28 -12.52 13.41 -14.78
C GLN A 28 -13.68 12.40 -14.86
N CYS A 29 -14.25 12.17 -16.05
CA CYS A 29 -15.25 11.11 -16.25
C CYS A 29 -14.68 9.73 -15.95
N LEU A 30 -13.45 9.44 -16.41
CA LEU A 30 -12.78 8.16 -16.14
C LEU A 30 -12.46 7.98 -14.64
N LEU A 31 -12.01 9.04 -13.97
CA LEU A 31 -11.81 9.05 -12.52
C LEU A 31 -13.13 8.83 -11.75
N GLY A 32 -14.26 9.28 -12.32
CA GLY A 32 -15.58 9.01 -11.79
C GLY A 32 -15.91 7.52 -11.67
N LEU A 33 -15.37 6.68 -12.57
CA LEU A 33 -15.56 5.22 -12.52
C LEU A 33 -14.93 4.57 -11.29
N ILE A 34 -13.93 5.21 -10.70
CA ILE A 34 -13.24 4.73 -9.46
C ILE A 34 -13.60 5.57 -8.23
N GLY A 35 -14.59 6.48 -8.38
CA GLY A 35 -15.05 7.34 -7.28
C GLY A 35 -14.20 8.58 -7.00
N LEU A 36 -13.22 8.89 -7.85
CA LEU A 36 -12.31 10.03 -7.70
C LEU A 36 -12.68 11.24 -8.59
N GLY A 37 -13.79 11.17 -9.33
CA GLY A 37 -14.25 12.24 -10.22
C GLY A 37 -14.99 13.39 -9.53
N ILE A 38 -15.03 13.43 -8.20
CA ILE A 38 -15.68 14.50 -7.44
C ILE A 38 -14.77 15.73 -7.43
N PRO A 39 -15.26 16.92 -7.77
CA PRO A 39 -14.47 18.15 -7.71
C PRO A 39 -13.84 18.38 -6.33
N GLY A 40 -12.55 18.71 -6.30
CA GLY A 40 -11.79 18.91 -5.05
C GLY A 40 -11.12 17.65 -4.49
N THR A 41 -11.47 16.44 -4.95
CA THR A 41 -10.84 15.19 -4.49
C THR A 41 -9.35 15.15 -4.83
N ALA A 42 -8.96 15.62 -6.01
CA ALA A 42 -7.56 15.66 -6.45
C ALA A 42 -6.66 16.47 -5.51
N GLN A 43 -7.20 17.50 -4.87
CA GLN A 43 -6.46 18.35 -3.92
C GLN A 43 -6.26 17.70 -2.55
N GLN A 44 -7.07 16.69 -2.24
CA GLN A 44 -7.02 15.95 -0.97
C GLN A 44 -6.16 14.68 -1.05
N ILE A 45 -5.70 14.33 -2.25
CA ILE A 45 -4.89 13.14 -2.48
C ILE A 45 -3.42 13.56 -2.59
N ALA A 46 -2.55 12.94 -1.79
CA ALA A 46 -1.13 13.26 -1.74
C ALA A 46 -0.34 12.82 -3.00
N THR A 47 -0.95 11.99 -3.85
CA THR A 47 -0.30 11.48 -5.07
C THR A 47 -0.98 12.04 -6.33
N PRO A 48 -0.26 12.24 -7.44
CA PRO A 48 -0.84 12.75 -8.68
C PRO A 48 -2.00 11.88 -9.19
N VAL A 49 -3.10 12.53 -9.55
CA VAL A 49 -4.33 11.86 -10.02
C VAL A 49 -4.10 11.05 -11.30
N SER A 50 -3.15 11.47 -12.14
CA SER A 50 -2.73 10.75 -13.34
C SER A 50 -2.29 9.31 -13.08
N ARG A 51 -1.76 9.00 -11.90
CA ARG A 51 -1.41 7.63 -11.50
C ARG A 51 -2.64 6.73 -11.41
N PHE A 52 -3.76 7.26 -10.95
CA PHE A 52 -5.01 6.52 -10.89
C PHE A 52 -5.59 6.24 -12.28
N LEU A 53 -5.39 7.15 -13.24
CA LEU A 53 -5.76 6.91 -14.63
C LEU A 53 -4.94 5.77 -15.25
N ALA A 54 -3.64 5.71 -14.97
CA ALA A 54 -2.79 4.62 -15.43
C ALA A 54 -3.22 3.25 -14.83
N LEU A 55 -3.77 3.26 -13.63
CA LEU A 55 -4.25 2.06 -12.91
C LEU A 55 -5.75 1.80 -13.09
N LEU A 56 -6.42 2.54 -13.98
CA LEU A 56 -7.87 2.50 -14.12
C LEU A 56 -8.40 1.08 -14.37
N SER A 57 -7.70 0.29 -15.19
CA SER A 57 -8.07 -1.10 -15.50
C SER A 57 -8.16 -1.97 -14.26
N VAL A 58 -7.24 -1.78 -13.33
CA VAL A 58 -7.14 -2.53 -12.07
C VAL A 58 -8.09 -1.96 -11.01
N MET A 59 -8.13 -0.64 -10.89
CA MET A 59 -8.95 0.06 -9.89
C MET A 59 -10.45 -0.11 -10.12
N ARG A 60 -10.88 -0.23 -11.38
CA ARG A 60 -12.29 -0.41 -11.77
C ARG A 60 -12.85 -1.78 -11.37
N LEU A 61 -12.02 -2.79 -11.27
CA LEU A 61 -12.48 -4.13 -10.95
C LEU A 61 -13.10 -4.17 -9.54
N PRO A 62 -14.27 -4.80 -9.36
CA PRO A 62 -14.89 -4.93 -8.04
C PRO A 62 -14.12 -5.89 -7.13
N THR A 63 -13.40 -6.84 -7.72
CA THR A 63 -12.54 -7.79 -7.02
C THR A 63 -11.15 -7.20 -6.80
N ARG A 64 -10.66 -7.29 -5.57
CA ARG A 64 -9.30 -6.89 -5.20
C ARG A 64 -8.43 -8.13 -5.19
N ASN A 65 -7.47 -8.20 -6.11
CA ASN A 65 -6.58 -9.34 -6.28
C ASN A 65 -5.11 -8.96 -6.05
N ALA A 66 -4.26 -9.97 -5.93
CA ALA A 66 -2.82 -9.79 -5.74
C ALA A 66 -2.15 -9.10 -6.94
N GLU A 67 -2.61 -9.40 -8.16
CA GLU A 67 -2.10 -8.79 -9.39
C GLU A 67 -2.31 -7.28 -9.41
N GLY A 68 -3.46 -6.82 -8.88
CA GLY A 68 -3.74 -5.41 -8.75
C GLY A 68 -2.75 -4.71 -7.84
N ILE A 69 -2.42 -5.28 -6.70
CA ILE A 69 -1.41 -4.72 -5.79
C ILE A 69 -0.03 -4.72 -6.44
N SER A 70 0.33 -5.79 -7.16
CA SER A 70 1.58 -5.83 -7.92
C SER A 70 1.65 -4.73 -8.98
N ALA A 71 0.56 -4.47 -9.69
CA ALA A 71 0.49 -3.38 -10.66
C ALA A 71 0.66 -1.98 -10.02
N LEU A 72 0.13 -1.78 -8.80
CA LEU A 72 0.35 -0.54 -8.04
C LEU A 72 1.84 -0.34 -7.75
N VAL A 73 2.53 -1.39 -7.30
CA VAL A 73 3.96 -1.33 -6.98
C VAL A 73 4.79 -1.10 -8.24
N THR A 74 4.53 -1.83 -9.32
CA THR A 74 5.26 -1.69 -10.59
C THR A 74 5.11 -0.29 -11.19
N LEU A 75 3.93 0.35 -11.03
CA LEU A 75 3.73 1.73 -11.48
C LEU A 75 4.61 2.72 -10.71
N LEU A 76 4.76 2.50 -9.40
CA LEU A 76 5.56 3.38 -8.55
C LEU A 76 7.06 3.16 -8.71
N ALA A 77 7.47 1.90 -8.83
CA ALA A 77 8.86 1.48 -8.89
C ALA A 77 9.00 0.25 -9.80
N PRO A 78 9.40 0.45 -11.06
CA PRO A 78 9.47 -0.62 -12.07
C PRO A 78 10.45 -1.74 -11.73
N ASN A 79 11.51 -1.43 -10.97
CA ASN A 79 12.54 -2.40 -10.57
C ASN A 79 12.21 -3.12 -9.24
N THR A 80 11.02 -2.85 -8.69
CA THR A 80 10.56 -3.48 -7.44
C THR A 80 9.53 -4.55 -7.76
N HIS A 81 9.76 -5.76 -7.27
CA HIS A 81 8.81 -6.86 -7.34
C HIS A 81 7.98 -6.93 -6.06
N ALA A 82 6.68 -7.14 -6.23
CA ALA A 82 5.74 -7.28 -5.12
C ALA A 82 5.23 -8.73 -5.02
N ARG A 83 5.34 -9.31 -3.84
CA ARG A 83 4.72 -10.59 -3.50
C ARG A 83 3.63 -10.37 -2.46
N VAL A 84 2.42 -10.75 -2.79
CA VAL A 84 1.25 -10.62 -1.91
C VAL A 84 0.89 -11.99 -1.36
N THR A 85 0.85 -12.09 -0.03
CA THR A 85 0.38 -13.28 0.66
C THR A 85 -0.93 -12.91 1.37
N PRO A 86 -2.08 -13.42 0.92
CA PRO A 86 -3.36 -13.19 1.57
C PRO A 86 -3.45 -13.96 2.89
N HIS A 87 -4.44 -13.63 3.68
CA HIS A 87 -4.75 -14.34 4.93
C HIS A 87 -3.59 -14.38 5.94
N TRP A 88 -2.89 -13.26 6.07
CA TRP A 88 -1.78 -13.16 7.02
C TRP A 88 -2.30 -13.05 8.46
N PRO A 89 -1.89 -13.96 9.37
CA PRO A 89 -2.43 -13.98 10.72
C PRO A 89 -2.06 -12.73 11.51
N GLN A 90 -3.08 -12.10 12.09
CA GLN A 90 -2.94 -10.96 12.97
C GLN A 90 -3.45 -11.30 14.36
N LYS A 91 -2.66 -10.99 15.39
CA LYS A 91 -3.08 -11.10 16.78
C LYS A 91 -4.05 -9.95 17.10
N VAL A 92 -5.26 -10.30 17.55
CA VAL A 92 -6.31 -9.36 17.93
C VAL A 92 -6.66 -9.58 19.40
N ALA A 93 -6.76 -8.50 20.17
CA ALA A 93 -7.23 -8.58 21.55
C ALA A 93 -8.73 -8.88 21.56
N LEU A 94 -9.14 -9.80 22.39
CA LEU A 94 -10.56 -10.13 22.60
C LEU A 94 -11.16 -9.13 23.58
N THR A 95 -12.26 -8.50 23.20
CA THR A 95 -12.96 -7.50 24.03
C THR A 95 -13.64 -8.16 25.22
N GLN A 96 -14.08 -9.41 25.08
CA GLN A 96 -14.72 -10.18 26.14
C GLN A 96 -14.11 -11.59 26.18
N PRO A 97 -12.99 -11.77 26.90
CA PRO A 97 -12.42 -13.09 27.08
C PRO A 97 -13.37 -13.95 27.91
N ALA A 98 -13.54 -15.21 27.50
CA ALA A 98 -14.32 -16.15 28.31
C ALA A 98 -13.62 -16.37 29.64
N SER A 99 -14.36 -16.20 30.73
CA SER A 99 -13.92 -16.62 32.07
C SER A 99 -14.69 -17.85 32.48
N LEU A 100 -13.98 -18.83 33.05
CA LEU A 100 -14.61 -19.99 33.66
C LEU A 100 -15.26 -19.53 34.98
N SER A 101 -16.55 -19.24 34.94
CA SER A 101 -17.34 -18.79 36.07
C SER A 101 -18.58 -19.62 36.21
N THR A 102 -19.00 -19.84 37.41
CA THR A 102 -20.25 -20.57 37.74
C THR A 102 -21.48 -19.75 37.33
N THR A 103 -21.36 -18.41 37.22
CA THR A 103 -22.45 -17.51 36.85
C THR A 103 -22.60 -17.38 35.32
N HIS A 104 -21.56 -17.62 34.56
CA HIS A 104 -21.59 -17.57 33.09
C HIS A 104 -20.95 -18.85 32.54
N PRO A 105 -21.73 -19.92 32.35
CA PRO A 105 -21.21 -21.18 31.87
C PRO A 105 -20.74 -21.03 30.43
N VAL A 106 -19.48 -21.38 30.17
CA VAL A 106 -18.89 -21.41 28.84
C VAL A 106 -19.41 -22.62 28.08
N SER A 107 -20.11 -22.40 26.98
CA SER A 107 -20.60 -23.46 26.11
C SER A 107 -19.65 -23.69 24.95
N LEU A 108 -19.11 -24.90 24.84
CA LEU A 108 -18.25 -25.29 23.70
C LEU A 108 -19.02 -25.28 22.37
N SER A 109 -20.34 -25.46 22.39
CA SER A 109 -21.15 -25.40 21.17
C SER A 109 -21.28 -23.99 20.56
N GLN A 110 -21.02 -22.96 21.35
CA GLN A 110 -21.04 -21.56 20.88
C GLN A 110 -19.69 -21.06 20.40
N GLY A 111 -18.65 -21.91 20.42
CA GLY A 111 -17.33 -21.53 19.92
C GLY A 111 -16.67 -20.39 20.70
N THR A 112 -16.88 -20.34 22.01
CA THR A 112 -16.39 -19.28 22.89
C THR A 112 -14.88 -19.24 22.88
N PRO A 113 -14.24 -18.09 22.54
CA PRO A 113 -12.80 -17.99 22.48
C PRO A 113 -12.19 -18.02 23.89
N LEU A 114 -11.17 -18.86 24.09
CA LEU A 114 -10.39 -18.95 25.31
C LEU A 114 -9.19 -18.03 25.27
N GLY A 115 -8.91 -17.32 26.37
CA GLY A 115 -7.77 -16.42 26.50
C GLY A 115 -8.07 -14.98 26.13
N SER A 116 -7.05 -14.11 26.24
CA SER A 116 -7.15 -12.66 26.03
C SER A 116 -6.91 -12.20 24.59
N ALA A 117 -6.50 -13.10 23.70
CA ALA A 117 -6.17 -12.78 22.32
C ALA A 117 -6.52 -13.94 21.39
N GLY A 118 -6.93 -13.61 20.18
CA GLY A 118 -7.15 -14.53 19.08
C GLY A 118 -6.28 -14.18 17.87
N PHE A 119 -6.34 -15.03 16.83
CA PHE A 119 -5.73 -14.75 15.53
C PHE A 119 -6.81 -14.56 14.48
N ASP A 120 -6.76 -13.39 13.82
CA ASP A 120 -7.57 -13.11 12.65
C ASP A 120 -6.70 -13.21 11.39
N ALA A 121 -7.08 -14.07 10.45
CA ALA A 121 -6.40 -14.24 9.18
C ALA A 121 -7.18 -13.65 8.00
N ASN A 122 -8.40 -13.14 8.20
CA ASN A 122 -9.25 -12.69 7.11
C ASN A 122 -9.07 -11.21 6.76
N SER A 123 -8.64 -10.39 7.71
CA SER A 123 -8.58 -8.94 7.56
C SER A 123 -7.20 -8.40 7.23
N GLN A 124 -6.17 -9.25 7.15
CA GLN A 124 -4.80 -8.82 6.88
C GLN A 124 -4.17 -9.58 5.72
N LEU A 125 -3.45 -8.84 4.87
CA LEU A 125 -2.51 -9.39 3.88
C LEU A 125 -1.06 -9.02 4.23
N HIS A 126 -0.12 -9.76 3.69
CA HIS A 126 1.31 -9.45 3.76
C HIS A 126 1.80 -9.05 2.37
N LEU A 127 2.38 -7.86 2.26
CA LEU A 127 3.00 -7.32 1.06
C LEU A 127 4.51 -7.27 1.26
N ALA A 128 5.21 -8.17 0.61
CA ALA A 128 6.66 -8.19 0.55
C ALA A 128 7.12 -7.53 -0.75
N LEU A 129 7.91 -6.47 -0.62
CA LEU A 129 8.57 -5.77 -1.71
C LEU A 129 10.00 -6.28 -1.81
N PHE A 130 10.46 -6.55 -3.01
CA PHE A 130 11.84 -6.95 -3.29
C PHE A 130 12.43 -6.05 -4.36
N THR A 131 13.57 -5.44 -4.10
CA THR A 131 14.29 -4.60 -5.07
C THR A 131 15.79 -4.72 -4.90
N GLU A 132 16.50 -4.68 -6.02
CA GLU A 132 17.96 -4.58 -6.07
C GLU A 132 18.43 -3.13 -6.32
N ASP A 133 17.50 -2.25 -6.70
CA ASP A 133 17.80 -0.85 -6.93
C ASP A 133 17.87 -0.06 -5.62
N THR A 134 19.05 0.44 -5.30
CA THR A 134 19.31 1.23 -4.09
C THR A 134 18.46 2.52 -4.02
N LYS A 135 18.14 3.13 -5.16
CA LYS A 135 17.32 4.35 -5.20
C LYS A 135 15.87 4.04 -4.84
N GLU A 136 15.31 2.98 -5.44
CA GLU A 136 13.98 2.52 -5.12
C GLU A 136 13.89 2.04 -3.67
N ALA A 137 14.89 1.27 -3.21
CA ALA A 137 14.99 0.81 -1.83
C ALA A 137 14.89 1.97 -0.82
N ARG A 138 15.65 3.04 -1.04
CA ARG A 138 15.58 4.26 -0.21
C ARG A 138 14.22 4.92 -0.30
N GLY A 139 13.61 4.96 -1.49
CA GLY A 139 12.27 5.52 -1.70
C GLY A 139 11.17 4.81 -0.92
N TRP A 140 11.32 3.50 -0.68
CA TRP A 140 10.37 2.71 0.09
C TRP A 140 10.46 2.91 1.60
N LEU A 141 11.52 3.49 2.12
CA LEU A 141 11.66 3.72 3.56
C LEU A 141 10.60 4.71 4.07
N PRO A 142 10.11 4.55 5.32
CA PRO A 142 9.14 5.44 5.92
C PRO A 142 9.61 6.90 5.90
N GLY A 143 8.68 7.80 5.53
CA GLY A 143 8.97 9.22 5.36
C GLY A 143 9.28 9.65 3.93
N ASN A 144 9.67 8.72 3.05
CA ASN A 144 9.97 9.00 1.65
C ASN A 144 8.72 8.95 0.76
N GLN A 145 8.85 9.47 -0.46
CA GLN A 145 7.71 9.69 -1.36
C GLN A 145 7.07 8.40 -1.85
N LEU A 146 7.88 7.38 -2.24
CA LEU A 146 7.33 6.11 -2.74
C LEU A 146 6.48 5.40 -1.67
N HIS A 147 6.94 5.42 -0.42
CA HIS A 147 6.18 4.84 0.70
C HIS A 147 4.84 5.56 0.91
N LYS A 148 4.85 6.90 0.90
CA LYS A 148 3.62 7.71 1.03
C LYS A 148 2.65 7.44 -0.12
N ASP A 149 3.14 7.43 -1.33
CA ASP A 149 2.34 7.17 -2.54
C ASP A 149 1.73 5.76 -2.50
N LEU A 150 2.50 4.75 -2.09
CA LEU A 150 2.00 3.38 -1.92
C LEU A 150 0.85 3.33 -0.93
N LEU A 151 0.97 3.98 0.21
CA LEU A 151 -0.07 3.99 1.24
C LEU A 151 -1.37 4.65 0.73
N VAL A 152 -1.25 5.73 -0.05
CA VAL A 152 -2.40 6.38 -0.69
C VAL A 152 -3.06 5.45 -1.71
N LEU A 153 -2.28 4.79 -2.56
CA LEU A 153 -2.80 3.84 -3.55
C LEU A 153 -3.46 2.64 -2.88
N LEU A 154 -2.84 2.08 -1.84
CA LEU A 154 -3.42 0.99 -1.05
C LEU A 154 -4.73 1.42 -0.40
N ARG A 155 -4.84 2.66 0.06
CA ARG A 155 -6.08 3.19 0.64
C ARG A 155 -7.22 3.19 -0.36
N VAL A 156 -6.98 3.63 -1.58
CA VAL A 156 -8.00 3.62 -2.63
C VAL A 156 -8.32 2.19 -3.07
N TYR A 157 -7.31 1.33 -3.13
CA TYR A 157 -7.47 -0.04 -3.61
C TYR A 157 -8.08 -0.97 -2.57
N LEU A 158 -7.54 -1.04 -1.37
CA LEU A 158 -8.00 -1.93 -0.29
C LEU A 158 -9.15 -1.33 0.53
N GLY A 159 -9.18 0.00 0.65
CA GLY A 159 -10.15 0.71 1.47
C GLY A 159 -10.02 0.36 2.96
N TRP A 160 -11.17 0.18 3.62
CA TRP A 160 -11.26 -0.13 5.05
C TRP A 160 -11.31 -1.63 5.38
N ARG A 161 -11.52 -2.47 4.37
CA ARG A 161 -11.80 -3.91 4.55
C ARG A 161 -10.57 -4.72 4.89
N CYS A 162 -9.41 -4.28 4.48
CA CYS A 162 -8.19 -5.05 4.61
C CYS A 162 -7.04 -4.18 5.09
N THR A 163 -6.25 -4.71 6.02
CA THR A 163 -4.98 -4.14 6.45
C THR A 163 -3.84 -4.84 5.69
N ALA A 164 -2.68 -4.18 5.60
CA ALA A 164 -1.53 -4.77 4.94
C ALA A 164 -0.28 -4.61 5.81
N LYS A 165 0.42 -5.72 6.07
CA LYS A 165 1.75 -5.69 6.65
C LYS A 165 2.75 -5.49 5.52
N LEU A 166 3.58 -4.44 5.62
CA LEU A 166 4.54 -4.05 4.58
C LEU A 166 5.94 -4.47 4.99
N GLN A 167 6.63 -5.17 4.11
CA GLN A 167 8.03 -5.56 4.28
C GLN A 167 8.81 -5.23 3.00
N LEU A 168 10.07 -4.82 3.19
CA LEU A 168 11.02 -4.59 2.10
C LEU A 168 12.17 -5.56 2.28
N SER A 169 12.46 -6.34 1.25
CA SER A 169 13.63 -7.21 1.19
C SER A 169 14.59 -6.66 0.14
N LEU A 170 15.83 -6.51 0.51
CA LEU A 170 16.89 -6.03 -0.37
C LEU A 170 18.19 -6.78 -0.08
N PRO A 171 19.09 -6.88 -1.08
CA PRO A 171 20.41 -7.45 -0.87
C PRO A 171 21.22 -6.59 0.10
N ILE A 172 21.99 -7.22 0.96
CA ILE A 172 22.78 -6.51 1.99
C ILE A 172 23.76 -5.52 1.37
N HIS A 173 24.36 -5.84 0.22
CA HIS A 173 25.29 -4.96 -0.49
C HIS A 173 24.66 -3.62 -0.97
N SER A 174 23.33 -3.56 -1.02
CA SER A 174 22.59 -2.32 -1.38
C SER A 174 22.45 -1.35 -0.22
N LEU A 175 22.77 -1.77 1.00
CA LEU A 175 22.70 -0.92 2.18
C LEU A 175 23.96 -0.02 2.27
N PRO A 176 23.79 1.24 2.67
CA PRO A 176 24.93 2.09 2.97
C PRO A 176 25.63 1.60 4.24
N GLU A 177 26.96 1.65 4.25
CA GLU A 177 27.71 1.40 5.46
C GLU A 177 27.32 2.40 6.56
N PRO A 178 27.12 1.94 7.79
CA PRO A 178 26.75 2.81 8.91
C PRO A 178 27.96 3.63 9.35
N VAL A 179 28.09 4.85 8.82
CA VAL A 179 29.14 5.80 9.19
C VAL A 179 28.56 6.84 10.13
N LEU A 180 29.18 7.05 11.29
CA LEU A 180 28.82 8.11 12.22
C LEU A 180 29.01 9.48 11.57
N GLY A 181 27.92 10.23 11.41
CA GLY A 181 27.91 11.54 10.73
C GLY A 181 27.78 11.51 9.21
N GLY A 182 27.68 10.32 8.59
CA GLY A 182 27.68 10.16 7.13
C GLY A 182 26.30 10.16 6.45
N GLY A 183 25.19 10.30 7.17
CA GLY A 183 23.85 10.31 6.59
C GLY A 183 22.80 9.74 7.54
N PRO A 184 21.50 9.86 7.22
CA PRO A 184 20.44 9.36 8.07
C PRO A 184 20.43 7.83 8.09
N VAL A 185 20.99 7.25 9.13
CA VAL A 185 20.86 5.82 9.44
C VAL A 185 19.58 5.65 10.26
N LEU A 186 18.63 4.91 9.72
CA LEU A 186 17.38 4.60 10.41
C LEU A 186 17.59 3.36 11.28
N LEU A 187 17.54 3.55 12.60
CA LEU A 187 17.68 2.48 13.57
C LEU A 187 16.56 1.42 13.37
N GLY A 188 16.94 0.15 13.30
CA GLY A 188 16.00 -0.95 13.04
C GLY A 188 15.55 -1.10 11.59
N MET A 189 16.08 -0.29 10.66
CA MET A 189 15.79 -0.37 9.22
C MET A 189 17.06 -0.48 8.38
N THR A 190 17.88 0.59 8.31
CA THR A 190 19.07 0.63 7.48
C THR A 190 20.37 0.52 8.27
N GLY A 191 20.28 0.62 9.61
CA GLY A 191 21.44 0.49 10.49
C GLY A 191 21.74 -0.97 10.80
N VAL A 192 22.63 -1.58 10.02
CA VAL A 192 23.15 -2.93 10.30
C VAL A 192 24.55 -2.78 10.88
N LEU A 193 24.69 -3.16 12.15
CA LEU A 193 26.00 -3.11 12.82
C LEU A 193 26.93 -4.18 12.25
N GLY A 194 28.16 -3.79 11.98
CA GLY A 194 29.20 -4.70 11.46
C GLY A 194 29.26 -4.79 9.93
N LEU A 195 28.40 -4.09 9.21
CA LEU A 195 28.48 -4.00 7.76
C LEU A 195 29.83 -3.32 7.37
N GLY A 196 30.62 -3.95 6.49
CA GLY A 196 31.95 -3.46 6.10
C GLY A 196 33.09 -3.93 7.04
N SER A 197 32.82 -4.69 8.12
CA SER A 197 33.89 -5.31 8.92
C SER A 197 34.37 -6.60 8.27
N GLU A 198 35.69 -6.88 8.36
CA GLU A 198 36.30 -8.11 7.84
C GLU A 198 35.69 -9.40 8.48
N ALA A 199 35.07 -9.26 9.65
CA ALA A 199 34.45 -10.35 10.36
C ALA A 199 33.10 -10.79 9.74
N TRP A 200 32.48 -9.97 8.91
CA TRP A 200 31.20 -10.28 8.28
C TRP A 200 31.42 -10.69 6.81
N GLN A 201 31.47 -11.98 6.59
CA GLN A 201 31.44 -12.53 5.24
C GLN A 201 29.99 -12.52 4.73
N VAL A 202 29.61 -11.45 4.03
CA VAL A 202 28.30 -11.33 3.37
C VAL A 202 28.32 -12.22 2.14
N GLY A 203 27.44 -13.20 2.08
CA GLY A 203 27.20 -13.97 0.87
C GLY A 203 26.57 -13.10 -0.22
N GLU A 204 26.88 -13.38 -1.48
CA GLU A 204 26.37 -12.61 -2.65
C GLU A 204 24.84 -12.58 -2.72
N HIS A 205 24.17 -13.54 -2.08
CA HIS A 205 22.71 -13.70 -2.04
C HIS A 205 22.07 -13.34 -0.69
N ASP A 206 22.84 -12.80 0.23
CA ASP A 206 22.27 -12.44 1.54
C ASP A 206 21.32 -11.26 1.40
N THR A 207 20.09 -11.47 1.85
CA THR A 207 19.03 -10.46 1.83
C THR A 207 18.63 -10.08 3.23
N ILE A 208 18.41 -8.78 3.45
CA ILE A 208 17.83 -8.26 4.68
C ILE A 208 16.37 -7.90 4.47
N THR A 209 15.56 -8.17 5.49
CA THR A 209 14.14 -7.82 5.48
C THR A 209 13.86 -6.70 6.47
N ILE A 210 13.39 -5.59 5.96
CA ILE A 210 13.05 -4.39 6.73
C ILE A 210 11.52 -4.33 6.88
N ASN A 211 11.06 -4.08 8.11
CA ASN A 211 9.63 -3.87 8.36
C ASN A 211 9.28 -2.40 8.09
N LEU A 212 8.50 -2.14 7.04
CA LEU A 212 8.04 -0.79 6.67
C LEU A 212 6.83 -0.33 7.49
N GLY A 213 6.26 -1.22 8.32
CA GLY A 213 5.08 -0.93 9.11
C GLY A 213 3.83 -1.61 8.58
N ARG A 214 2.68 -1.04 8.91
CA ARG A 214 1.38 -1.61 8.58
C ARG A 214 0.45 -0.53 8.01
N TYR A 215 -0.20 -0.84 6.89
CA TYR A 215 -1.36 -0.11 6.44
C TYR A 215 -2.57 -0.54 7.27
N GLN A 216 -3.20 0.38 7.99
CA GLN A 216 -4.28 0.09 8.96
C GLN A 216 -5.69 0.34 8.40
N GLY A 217 -5.83 0.64 7.11
CA GLY A 217 -7.12 0.97 6.53
C GLY A 217 -7.62 2.37 6.91
N LEU A 218 -8.93 2.55 6.83
CA LEU A 218 -9.61 3.82 7.12
C LEU A 218 -10.03 3.87 8.58
N HIS A 219 -9.11 4.16 9.48
CA HIS A 219 -9.48 4.47 10.86
C HIS A 219 -9.69 5.97 11.02
N SER A 220 -10.86 6.37 11.51
CA SER A 220 -11.10 7.73 11.96
C SER A 220 -10.20 8.01 13.15
N ASN A 221 -9.38 9.06 13.06
CA ASN A 221 -8.59 9.50 14.21
C ASN A 221 -9.52 10.28 15.16
N PRO A 222 -9.79 9.79 16.38
CA PRO A 222 -10.69 10.47 17.31
C PRO A 222 -10.19 11.84 17.77
N GLN A 223 -8.90 12.14 17.59
CA GLN A 223 -8.29 13.40 18.01
C GLN A 223 -8.44 14.56 17.01
N TYR A 224 -8.91 14.29 15.77
CA TYR A 224 -9.03 15.32 14.73
C TYR A 224 -10.47 15.47 14.23
N ARG A 225 -11.42 15.74 15.15
CA ARG A 225 -12.79 16.06 14.77
C ARG A 225 -12.97 17.44 14.14
N GLU A 226 -11.95 18.31 14.19
CA GLU A 226 -12.11 19.72 13.82
C GLU A 226 -11.42 20.17 12.53
N THR A 227 -10.60 19.36 11.90
CA THR A 227 -9.97 19.71 10.62
C THR A 227 -10.52 18.85 9.49
N GLN A 228 -11.04 19.49 8.45
CA GLN A 228 -11.55 18.85 7.23
C GLN A 228 -10.46 18.11 6.42
N HIS A 229 -9.26 17.98 6.96
CA HIS A 229 -8.16 17.24 6.34
C HIS A 229 -8.09 15.84 6.91
N VAL A 230 -8.21 14.86 5.99
CA VAL A 230 -7.98 13.46 6.34
C VAL A 230 -6.49 13.27 6.61
N THR A 231 -6.12 13.22 7.87
CA THR A 231 -4.75 12.90 8.26
C THR A 231 -4.56 11.39 8.21
N TYR A 232 -3.68 10.94 7.33
CA TYR A 232 -3.31 9.53 7.22
C TYR A 232 -2.38 9.19 8.38
N ARG A 233 -2.81 8.29 9.27
CA ARG A 233 -1.91 7.63 10.22
C ARG A 233 -1.38 6.36 9.56
N PHE A 234 -0.08 6.28 9.49
CA PHE A 234 0.65 5.13 8.97
C PHE A 234 1.27 4.35 10.13
#